data_bcd1db73c3ae777d4f59d04c21c16c4b
#
_entry.id   bcd1db73c3ae777d4f59d04c21c16c4b
#
_cell.length_a   1.000
_cell.length_b   1.000
_cell.length_c   1.000
_cell.angle_alpha   90.00
_cell.angle_beta   90.00
_cell.angle_gamma   90.00
#
_symmetry.space_group_name_H-M   'P 1'
#
loop_
_entity.id
_entity.type
_entity.pdbx_description
1 polymer ?
#
loop_
_entity_poly.entity_id
_entity_poly.type
_entity_poly.pdbx_seq_one_letter_code
_entity_poly.pdbx_strand_id
1 'polypeptide(L)'
;MNKRLIKTSALLLSSLVAVSAQAAVEANIGATSNYLWRGVSQTDDAVAIQGGIDYSHESGFYAGTWASNVDFGDDTSYEVDFYAGFGGNFTDDFGYDINYLYYAYPDADASVDFSEVTAALSWKWLSVSYSHVVHAGDDVASEPLDNSDMGYAQANLSYPLSDTLSIDAHYGYSTGDVITAWYDTDSYSDYSLALSKDTELGTVSFTVSDTDLKNDDAKFILGYNYSFSL
;
A
#
# COMPACT_ATOMS: atom_id res chain seq x y z
N MET A 1 24.49 -16.02 -16.22
CA MET A 1 23.18 -15.50 -16.60
C MET A 1 22.71 -14.63 -15.45
N ASN A 2 22.82 -13.31 -15.58
CA ASN A 2 22.44 -12.37 -14.51
C ASN A 2 20.91 -12.28 -14.47
N LYS A 3 20.29 -12.86 -13.45
CA LYS A 3 18.87 -12.60 -13.13
C LYS A 3 18.78 -11.17 -12.62
N ARG A 4 18.35 -10.23 -13.46
CA ARG A 4 17.99 -8.88 -13.01
C ARG A 4 16.68 -8.98 -12.27
N LEU A 5 16.70 -8.54 -11.00
CA LEU A 5 15.53 -8.37 -10.16
C LEU A 5 14.61 -7.32 -10.79
N ILE A 6 13.36 -7.67 -11.02
CA ILE A 6 12.32 -6.73 -11.41
C ILE A 6 11.93 -5.97 -10.14
N LYS A 7 12.29 -4.68 -10.08
CA LYS A 7 11.84 -3.79 -9.01
C LYS A 7 10.44 -3.32 -9.35
N THR A 8 9.45 -3.81 -8.64
CA THR A 8 8.05 -3.39 -8.80
C THR A 8 7.83 -2.08 -8.06
N SER A 9 7.21 -1.14 -8.72
CA SER A 9 6.93 0.21 -8.22
C SER A 9 5.83 0.22 -7.16
N ALA A 10 6.00 1.07 -6.18
CA ALA A 10 5.17 1.20 -5.02
C ALA A 10 3.81 1.87 -5.33
N LEU A 11 2.81 1.09 -5.48
CA LEU A 11 1.56 1.23 -4.73
C LEU A 11 1.83 0.51 -3.40
N LEU A 12 1.27 0.92 -2.26
CA LEU A 12 1.37 0.23 -0.95
C LEU A 12 0.89 -1.23 -1.03
N LEU A 13 1.53 -1.99 -1.86
CA LEU A 13 1.42 -3.42 -2.00
C LEU A 13 2.66 -3.96 -1.33
N SER A 14 2.47 -4.73 -0.28
CA SER A 14 3.51 -5.57 0.31
C SER A 14 4.34 -6.18 -0.83
N SER A 15 5.37 -5.44 -1.27
CA SER A 15 6.32 -5.96 -2.25
C SER A 15 7.01 -7.12 -1.57
N LEU A 16 6.75 -8.34 -2.04
CA LEU A 16 7.58 -9.49 -1.73
C LEU A 16 9.00 -9.14 -2.18
N VAL A 17 9.78 -8.57 -1.27
CA VAL A 17 11.17 -8.21 -1.50
C VAL A 17 11.91 -9.52 -1.75
N ALA A 18 12.41 -9.70 -2.97
CA ALA A 18 13.36 -10.77 -3.23
C ALA A 18 14.59 -10.49 -2.36
N VAL A 19 14.71 -11.24 -1.28
CA VAL A 19 15.79 -11.11 -0.28
C VAL A 19 17.11 -11.27 -0.99
N SER A 20 17.88 -10.21 -1.09
CA SER A 20 19.30 -10.27 -1.43
C SER A 20 20.05 -10.87 -0.22
N ALA A 21 21.11 -11.63 -0.47
CA ALA A 21 21.89 -12.36 0.56
C ALA A 21 22.68 -11.45 1.51
N GLN A 22 22.25 -10.21 1.74
CA GLN A 22 22.87 -9.24 2.65
C GLN A 22 21.80 -8.29 3.20
N ALA A 23 21.99 -7.85 4.45
CA ALA A 23 21.19 -6.76 5.01
C ALA A 23 21.33 -5.50 4.14
N ALA A 24 20.22 -4.90 3.73
CA ALA A 24 20.19 -3.71 2.91
C ALA A 24 19.33 -2.63 3.57
N VAL A 25 19.74 -1.39 3.41
CA VAL A 25 18.93 -0.21 3.70
C VAL A 25 18.69 0.52 2.39
N GLU A 26 17.43 0.71 2.05
CA GLU A 26 17.03 1.47 0.88
C GLU A 26 16.18 2.67 1.31
N ALA A 27 16.27 3.76 0.56
CA ALA A 27 15.36 4.88 0.70
C ALA A 27 14.65 5.13 -0.62
N ASN A 28 13.44 5.68 -0.54
CA ASN A 28 12.68 6.05 -1.70
C ASN A 28 12.07 7.43 -1.53
N ILE A 29 11.83 8.10 -2.66
CA ILE A 29 11.09 9.35 -2.74
C ILE A 29 10.24 9.32 -3.99
N GLY A 30 9.01 9.80 -3.89
CA GLY A 30 8.06 9.80 -5.00
C GLY A 30 7.08 10.95 -4.94
N ALA A 31 6.32 11.04 -6.00
CA ALA A 31 5.16 11.93 -6.09
C ALA A 31 4.06 11.22 -6.86
N THR A 32 2.82 11.46 -6.45
CA THR A 32 1.64 11.00 -7.17
C THR A 32 0.66 12.14 -7.36
N SER A 33 -0.06 12.15 -8.46
CA SER A 33 -1.07 13.19 -8.72
C SER A 33 -2.27 13.08 -7.77
N ASN A 34 -2.45 11.93 -7.10
CA ASN A 34 -3.45 11.68 -6.07
C ASN A 34 -2.99 10.47 -5.25
N TYR A 35 -3.00 10.55 -3.93
CA TYR A 35 -2.72 9.42 -3.06
C TYR A 35 -4.03 8.66 -2.80
N LEU A 36 -4.10 7.42 -3.25
CA LEU A 36 -5.24 6.53 -2.99
C LEU A 36 -4.88 5.48 -1.94
N TRP A 37 -5.74 5.33 -0.94
CA TRP A 37 -5.74 4.21 -0.01
C TRP A 37 -7.02 3.40 -0.26
N ARG A 38 -6.88 2.13 -0.69
CA ARG A 38 -8.00 1.25 -1.06
C ARG A 38 -9.00 1.92 -2.02
N GLY A 39 -8.48 2.58 -3.06
CA GLY A 39 -9.26 3.28 -4.08
C GLY A 39 -9.73 4.68 -3.71
N VAL A 40 -9.66 5.09 -2.43
CA VAL A 40 -10.16 6.38 -1.93
C VAL A 40 -9.02 7.40 -1.78
N SER A 41 -9.26 8.63 -2.25
CA SER A 41 -8.28 9.72 -2.15
C SER A 41 -7.98 10.07 -0.69
N GLN A 42 -6.69 10.19 -0.40
CA GLN A 42 -6.16 10.65 0.89
C GLN A 42 -5.69 12.11 0.84
N THR A 43 -5.77 12.75 -0.32
CA THR A 43 -5.26 14.11 -0.56
C THR A 43 -6.28 15.03 -1.20
N ASP A 44 -7.58 14.72 -1.09
CA ASP A 44 -8.67 15.47 -1.74
C ASP A 44 -8.39 15.71 -3.24
N ASP A 45 -8.00 14.62 -3.94
CA ASP A 45 -7.59 14.60 -5.36
C ASP A 45 -6.38 15.50 -5.70
N ALA A 46 -5.60 15.92 -4.70
CA ALA A 46 -4.39 16.71 -4.90
C ALA A 46 -3.11 15.84 -4.91
N VAL A 47 -2.00 16.50 -5.28
CA VAL A 47 -0.68 15.86 -5.37
C VAL A 47 -0.18 15.45 -3.99
N ALA A 48 0.38 14.24 -3.89
CA ALA A 48 1.14 13.79 -2.74
C ALA A 48 2.64 13.70 -3.05
N ILE A 49 3.46 14.07 -2.05
CA ILE A 49 4.89 13.80 -2.00
C ILE A 49 5.09 12.72 -0.93
N GLN A 50 5.77 11.65 -1.31
CA GLN A 50 5.83 10.43 -0.51
C GLN A 50 7.27 9.94 -0.44
N GLY A 51 7.61 9.21 0.62
CA GLY A 51 8.91 8.58 0.70
C GLY A 51 9.10 7.79 1.97
N GLY A 52 10.14 6.94 1.98
CA GLY A 52 10.39 6.06 3.10
C GLY A 52 11.80 5.53 3.16
N ILE A 53 12.07 4.78 4.22
CA ILE A 53 13.32 4.07 4.45
C ILE A 53 12.97 2.64 4.85
N ASP A 54 13.59 1.67 4.17
CA ASP A 54 13.38 0.25 4.31
C ASP A 54 14.65 -0.44 4.76
N TYR A 55 14.55 -1.30 5.75
CA TYR A 55 15.58 -2.26 6.13
C TYR A 55 15.13 -3.67 5.78
N SER A 56 15.96 -4.44 5.10
CA SER A 56 15.74 -5.84 4.82
C SER A 56 16.90 -6.71 5.30
N HIS A 57 16.59 -7.90 5.83
CA HIS A 57 17.57 -8.86 6.32
C HIS A 57 17.45 -10.20 5.61
N GLU A 58 18.56 -10.91 5.43
CA GLU A 58 18.61 -12.21 4.74
C GLU A 58 17.69 -13.30 5.31
N SER A 59 17.30 -13.16 6.59
CA SER A 59 16.34 -14.08 7.22
C SER A 59 14.92 -13.98 6.70
N GLY A 60 14.61 -12.92 5.93
CA GLY A 60 13.26 -12.55 5.52
C GLY A 60 12.61 -11.48 6.41
N PHE A 61 13.26 -11.11 7.53
CA PHE A 61 12.80 -9.98 8.36
C PHE A 61 13.00 -8.65 7.61
N TYR A 62 12.04 -7.76 7.71
CA TYR A 62 12.14 -6.38 7.25
C TYR A 62 11.42 -5.43 8.21
N ALA A 63 11.82 -4.17 8.18
CA ALA A 63 11.13 -3.09 8.87
C ALA A 63 11.35 -1.77 8.11
N GLY A 64 10.44 -0.83 8.26
CA GLY A 64 10.59 0.45 7.59
C GLY A 64 9.67 1.51 8.13
N THR A 65 9.76 2.68 7.52
CA THR A 65 8.88 3.81 7.72
C THR A 65 8.58 4.46 6.38
N TRP A 66 7.40 5.02 6.26
CA TRP A 66 6.96 5.75 5.10
C TRP A 66 6.18 6.99 5.54
N ALA A 67 6.10 8.02 4.70
CA ALA A 67 5.33 9.21 4.99
C ALA A 67 4.77 9.83 3.72
N SER A 68 3.64 10.51 3.86
CA SER A 68 2.96 11.29 2.81
C SER A 68 2.27 12.51 3.41
N ASN A 69 2.08 13.54 2.61
CA ASN A 69 1.03 14.51 2.94
C ASN A 69 -0.35 13.88 2.70
N VAL A 70 -1.31 14.28 3.51
CA VAL A 70 -2.73 13.94 3.40
C VAL A 70 -3.59 15.19 3.51
N ASP A 71 -4.86 15.09 3.12
CA ASP A 71 -5.90 16.11 3.30
C ASP A 71 -7.24 15.41 3.47
N PHE A 72 -7.73 15.37 4.69
CA PHE A 72 -9.02 14.77 5.05
C PHE A 72 -10.12 15.83 5.21
N GLY A 73 -9.81 17.10 4.88
CA GLY A 73 -10.73 18.22 5.06
C GLY A 73 -10.78 18.75 6.50
N ASP A 74 -9.84 18.31 7.33
CA ASP A 74 -9.58 18.80 8.69
C ASP A 74 -8.13 19.33 8.81
N ASP A 75 -7.60 19.46 10.03
CA ASP A 75 -6.24 19.97 10.25
C ASP A 75 -5.14 18.90 10.08
N THR A 76 -5.50 17.64 9.78
CA THR A 76 -4.54 16.55 9.54
C THR A 76 -3.85 16.74 8.18
N SER A 77 -2.54 16.86 8.19
CA SER A 77 -1.78 17.22 7.00
C SER A 77 -0.75 16.20 6.55
N TYR A 78 -0.39 15.22 7.39
CA TYR A 78 0.56 14.17 7.00
C TYR A 78 0.32 12.87 7.76
N GLU A 79 0.68 11.79 7.08
CA GLU A 79 0.67 10.40 7.55
C GLU A 79 2.11 9.91 7.68
N VAL A 80 2.39 9.16 8.74
CA VAL A 80 3.65 8.46 8.95
C VAL A 80 3.38 7.01 9.32
N ASP A 81 3.88 6.10 8.54
CA ASP A 81 3.74 4.67 8.73
C ASP A 81 4.99 4.04 9.34
N PHE A 82 4.78 3.10 10.24
CA PHE A 82 5.81 2.22 10.76
C PHE A 82 5.40 0.77 10.54
N TYR A 83 6.27 -0.01 9.92
CA TYR A 83 5.97 -1.40 9.62
C TYR A 83 7.14 -2.33 9.91
N ALA A 84 6.79 -3.57 10.19
CA ALA A 84 7.75 -4.66 10.26
C ALA A 84 7.05 -5.96 9.82
N GLY A 85 7.83 -6.85 9.22
CA GLY A 85 7.28 -8.10 8.72
C GLY A 85 8.31 -9.19 8.53
N PHE A 86 7.81 -10.32 8.10
CA PHE A 86 8.60 -11.48 7.78
C PHE A 86 8.04 -12.16 6.53
N GLY A 87 8.85 -12.21 5.48
CA GLY A 87 8.49 -12.81 4.21
C GLY A 87 9.53 -13.83 3.72
N GLY A 88 9.10 -14.68 2.81
CA GLY A 88 9.98 -15.68 2.21
C GLY A 88 9.31 -16.46 1.10
N ASN A 89 10.04 -17.43 0.56
CA ASN A 89 9.56 -18.29 -0.51
C ASN A 89 9.52 -19.75 -0.06
N PHE A 90 8.40 -20.43 -0.28
CA PHE A 90 8.30 -21.88 -0.14
C PHE A 90 8.95 -22.62 -1.32
N THR A 91 8.83 -22.03 -2.51
CA THR A 91 9.41 -22.52 -3.78
C THR A 91 9.82 -21.32 -4.63
N ASP A 92 10.43 -21.54 -5.80
CA ASP A 92 10.78 -20.46 -6.75
C ASP A 92 9.54 -19.65 -7.21
N ASP A 93 8.35 -20.25 -7.17
CA ASP A 93 7.11 -19.64 -7.66
C ASP A 93 6.15 -19.20 -6.53
N PHE A 94 6.29 -19.74 -5.30
CA PHE A 94 5.37 -19.47 -4.20
C PHE A 94 6.07 -18.75 -3.04
N GLY A 95 5.50 -17.62 -2.65
CA GLY A 95 5.96 -16.83 -1.51
C GLY A 95 4.87 -16.58 -0.49
N TYR A 96 5.29 -16.10 0.67
CA TYR A 96 4.43 -15.66 1.77
C TYR A 96 5.00 -14.41 2.40
N ASP A 97 4.12 -13.65 3.05
CA ASP A 97 4.45 -12.49 3.87
C ASP A 97 3.47 -12.37 5.03
N ILE A 98 3.96 -11.95 6.18
CA ILE A 98 3.17 -11.53 7.34
C ILE A 98 3.77 -10.24 7.84
N ASN A 99 2.97 -9.19 7.97
CA ASN A 99 3.43 -7.90 8.47
C ASN A 99 2.43 -7.25 9.43
N TYR A 100 2.97 -6.32 10.19
CA TYR A 100 2.27 -5.35 11.01
C TYR A 100 2.57 -3.96 10.47
N LEU A 101 1.55 -3.14 10.32
CA LEU A 101 1.63 -1.77 9.85
C LEU A 101 0.85 -0.88 10.82
N TYR A 102 1.49 0.18 11.29
CA TYR A 102 0.91 1.24 12.12
C TYR A 102 0.84 2.53 11.32
N TYR A 103 -0.36 3.05 11.15
CA TYR A 103 -0.67 4.32 10.53
C TYR A 103 -0.76 5.38 11.63
N ALA A 104 0.10 6.39 11.58
CA ALA A 104 0.12 7.49 12.51
C ALA A 104 -0.22 8.80 11.80
N TYR A 105 -1.05 9.60 12.44
CA TYR A 105 -1.45 10.95 12.02
C TYR A 105 -1.05 11.96 13.10
N PRO A 106 0.25 12.34 13.20
CA PRO A 106 0.81 13.02 14.38
C PRO A 106 0.28 14.42 14.63
N ASP A 107 -0.34 15.06 13.64
CA ASP A 107 -0.96 16.38 13.75
C ASP A 107 -2.50 16.34 13.75
N ALA A 108 -3.11 15.16 13.78
CA ALA A 108 -4.55 15.02 13.97
C ALA A 108 -4.96 15.44 15.39
N ASP A 109 -6.02 16.25 15.50
CA ASP A 109 -6.60 16.61 16.78
C ASP A 109 -7.36 15.44 17.43
N ALA A 110 -7.81 14.47 16.63
CA ALA A 110 -8.54 13.27 17.04
C ALA A 110 -7.62 12.05 17.16
N SER A 111 -8.04 11.04 17.93
CA SER A 111 -7.32 9.77 18.12
C SER A 111 -7.67 8.81 16.97
N VAL A 112 -7.08 9.03 15.80
CA VAL A 112 -7.39 8.31 14.55
C VAL A 112 -6.30 7.35 14.09
N ASP A 113 -5.20 7.24 14.84
CA ASP A 113 -4.15 6.25 14.55
C ASP A 113 -4.70 4.83 14.61
N PHE A 114 -4.24 3.96 13.72
CA PHE A 114 -4.63 2.55 13.77
C PHE A 114 -3.52 1.64 13.24
N SER A 115 -3.69 0.34 13.45
CA SER A 115 -2.73 -0.63 12.96
C SER A 115 -3.39 -1.89 12.44
N GLU A 116 -2.74 -2.51 11.45
CA GLU A 116 -3.19 -3.73 10.80
C GLU A 116 -2.14 -4.83 10.86
N VAL A 117 -2.62 -6.06 10.89
CA VAL A 117 -1.85 -7.27 10.56
C VAL A 117 -2.32 -7.78 9.22
N THR A 118 -1.36 -8.02 8.33
CA THR A 118 -1.60 -8.54 6.99
C THR A 118 -0.93 -9.91 6.83
N ALA A 119 -1.63 -10.84 6.21
CA ALA A 119 -1.06 -12.10 5.72
C ALA A 119 -1.25 -12.20 4.22
N ALA A 120 -0.18 -12.52 3.48
CA ALA A 120 -0.19 -12.61 2.03
C ALA A 120 0.44 -13.91 1.52
N LEU A 121 -0.07 -14.35 0.38
CA LEU A 121 0.49 -15.42 -0.42
C LEU A 121 0.70 -14.94 -1.86
N SER A 122 1.78 -15.38 -2.48
CA SER A 122 2.05 -15.07 -3.87
C SER A 122 2.35 -16.30 -4.69
N TRP A 123 1.95 -16.26 -5.94
CA TRP A 123 2.28 -17.27 -6.95
C TRP A 123 2.61 -16.58 -8.27
N LYS A 124 3.89 -16.57 -8.64
CA LYS A 124 4.41 -15.89 -9.85
C LYS A 124 4.01 -14.40 -9.87
N TRP A 125 3.01 -14.06 -10.67
CA TRP A 125 2.53 -12.70 -10.89
C TRP A 125 1.27 -12.35 -10.07
N LEU A 126 0.69 -13.35 -9.42
CA LEU A 126 -0.53 -13.21 -8.63
C LEU A 126 -0.18 -13.14 -7.14
N SER A 127 -0.79 -12.23 -6.40
CA SER A 127 -0.80 -12.26 -4.95
C SER A 127 -2.22 -12.09 -4.40
N VAL A 128 -2.46 -12.66 -3.24
CA VAL A 128 -3.68 -12.47 -2.46
C VAL A 128 -3.28 -12.17 -1.04
N SER A 129 -3.99 -11.26 -0.38
CA SER A 129 -3.76 -10.96 1.03
C SER A 129 -5.05 -10.63 1.76
N TYR A 130 -4.97 -10.71 3.08
CA TYR A 130 -5.98 -10.25 4.00
C TYR A 130 -5.34 -9.44 5.10
N SER A 131 -5.87 -8.23 5.32
CA SER A 131 -5.49 -7.33 6.40
C SER A 131 -6.64 -7.20 7.39
N HIS A 132 -6.33 -7.05 8.66
CA HIS A 132 -7.31 -6.79 9.71
C HIS A 132 -6.75 -5.79 10.70
N VAL A 133 -7.58 -4.83 11.11
CA VAL A 133 -7.23 -3.86 12.15
C VAL A 133 -7.12 -4.59 13.47
N VAL A 134 -6.01 -4.39 14.18
CA VAL A 134 -5.74 -5.03 15.48
C VAL A 134 -5.64 -4.03 16.62
N HIS A 135 -5.53 -2.75 16.30
CA HIS A 135 -5.58 -1.63 17.24
C HIS A 135 -6.05 -0.38 16.50
N ALA A 136 -6.88 0.42 17.14
CA ALA A 136 -7.35 1.69 16.62
C ALA A 136 -7.56 2.68 17.74
N GLY A 137 -7.41 3.97 17.45
CA GLY A 137 -7.75 5.07 18.32
C GLY A 137 -9.26 5.19 18.53
N ASP A 138 -9.65 5.94 19.54
CA ASP A 138 -11.06 6.03 19.98
C ASP A 138 -11.96 6.75 18.97
N ASP A 139 -11.37 7.51 18.02
CA ASP A 139 -12.08 8.32 17.04
C ASP A 139 -12.04 7.73 15.62
N VAL A 140 -11.51 6.53 15.41
CA VAL A 140 -11.47 5.84 14.09
C VAL A 140 -12.87 5.51 13.58
N ALA A 141 -13.74 5.05 14.46
CA ALA A 141 -15.18 4.98 14.23
C ALA A 141 -15.91 5.61 15.42
N SER A 142 -17.14 6.00 15.28
CA SER A 142 -17.92 6.58 16.39
C SER A 142 -18.79 5.54 17.03
N GLU A 143 -18.95 5.60 18.37
CA GLU A 143 -19.91 4.74 19.09
C GLU A 143 -21.32 4.78 18.43
N PRO A 144 -22.02 3.66 18.25
CA PRO A 144 -21.74 2.34 18.87
C PRO A 144 -20.88 1.39 18.00
N LEU A 145 -20.17 1.87 16.98
CA LEU A 145 -19.37 1.06 16.07
C LEU A 145 -18.03 0.65 16.71
N ASP A 146 -17.48 -0.49 16.27
CA ASP A 146 -16.19 -1.00 16.75
C ASP A 146 -15.04 -0.37 15.93
N ASN A 147 -14.20 0.43 16.59
CA ASN A 147 -13.02 1.07 16.00
C ASN A 147 -12.00 0.09 15.38
N SER A 148 -12.01 -1.17 15.77
CA SER A 148 -11.10 -2.20 15.27
C SER A 148 -11.75 -3.16 14.27
N ASP A 149 -13.06 -3.06 14.03
CA ASP A 149 -13.72 -3.90 13.02
C ASP A 149 -13.52 -3.31 11.62
N MET A 150 -12.37 -3.63 11.02
CA MET A 150 -12.08 -3.40 9.61
C MET A 150 -11.24 -4.55 9.05
N GLY A 151 -11.76 -5.17 8.01
CA GLY A 151 -11.09 -6.20 7.22
C GLY A 151 -10.92 -5.77 5.76
N TYR A 152 -9.79 -6.16 5.15
CA TYR A 152 -9.51 -5.91 3.74
C TYR A 152 -8.92 -7.15 3.07
N ALA A 153 -9.62 -7.66 2.07
CA ALA A 153 -9.15 -8.74 1.22
C ALA A 153 -8.76 -8.19 -0.15
N GLN A 154 -7.61 -8.58 -0.69
CA GLN A 154 -7.20 -8.13 -2.01
C GLN A 154 -6.56 -9.22 -2.85
N ALA A 155 -6.63 -9.04 -4.17
CA ALA A 155 -5.93 -9.83 -5.17
C ALA A 155 -5.22 -8.88 -6.15
N ASN A 156 -3.95 -9.18 -6.44
CA ASN A 156 -3.13 -8.37 -7.32
C ASN A 156 -2.48 -9.24 -8.38
N LEU A 157 -2.42 -8.73 -9.59
CA LEU A 157 -1.69 -9.32 -10.70
C LEU A 157 -0.67 -8.29 -11.19
N SER A 158 0.62 -8.67 -11.25
CA SER A 158 1.67 -7.84 -11.84
C SER A 158 2.37 -8.63 -12.93
N TYR A 159 2.09 -8.30 -14.19
CA TYR A 159 2.59 -9.05 -15.35
C TYR A 159 3.62 -8.24 -16.14
N PRO A 160 4.87 -8.75 -16.29
CA PRO A 160 5.90 -8.08 -17.08
C PRO A 160 5.60 -8.19 -18.57
N LEU A 161 5.39 -7.05 -19.22
CA LEU A 161 5.26 -6.95 -20.69
C LEU A 161 6.62 -6.89 -21.37
N SER A 162 7.64 -6.37 -20.68
CA SER A 162 9.04 -6.36 -21.09
C SER A 162 9.95 -6.23 -19.87
N ASP A 163 11.28 -6.14 -20.07
CA ASP A 163 12.27 -5.94 -18.98
C ASP A 163 12.06 -4.64 -18.17
N THR A 164 11.26 -3.70 -18.69
CA THR A 164 11.09 -2.38 -18.08
C THR A 164 9.64 -1.87 -18.10
N LEU A 165 8.70 -2.70 -18.53
CA LEU A 165 7.29 -2.33 -18.62
C LEU A 165 6.45 -3.45 -18.02
N SER A 166 5.57 -3.11 -17.07
CA SER A 166 4.58 -4.02 -16.50
C SER A 166 3.17 -3.49 -16.64
N ILE A 167 2.21 -4.40 -16.60
CA ILE A 167 0.81 -4.11 -16.38
C ILE A 167 0.40 -4.72 -15.05
N ASP A 168 -0.28 -3.92 -14.24
CA ASP A 168 -0.68 -4.29 -12.90
C ASP A 168 -2.20 -4.17 -12.79
N ALA A 169 -2.88 -5.18 -12.26
CA ALA A 169 -4.31 -5.17 -12.00
C ALA A 169 -4.55 -5.48 -10.52
N HIS A 170 -5.49 -4.78 -9.94
CA HIS A 170 -5.86 -4.88 -8.53
C HIS A 170 -7.36 -5.02 -8.37
N TYR A 171 -7.77 -5.80 -7.39
CA TYR A 171 -9.12 -5.85 -6.85
C TYR A 171 -9.05 -5.98 -5.33
N GLY A 172 -9.76 -5.12 -4.61
CA GLY A 172 -9.87 -5.08 -3.17
C GLY A 172 -11.32 -5.14 -2.70
N TYR A 173 -11.52 -5.57 -1.46
CA TYR A 173 -12.80 -5.60 -0.78
C TYR A 173 -12.63 -5.25 0.69
N SER A 174 -13.20 -4.11 1.08
CA SER A 174 -13.20 -3.56 2.44
C SER A 174 -14.52 -3.86 3.13
N THR A 175 -14.49 -4.18 4.43
CA THR A 175 -15.69 -4.47 5.24
C THR A 175 -15.46 -4.15 6.71
N GLY A 176 -16.54 -3.93 7.45
CA GLY A 176 -16.53 -3.74 8.90
C GLY A 176 -17.14 -2.42 9.34
N ASP A 177 -17.21 -2.25 10.67
CA ASP A 177 -17.82 -1.06 11.31
C ASP A 177 -17.09 0.24 10.96
N VAL A 178 -15.77 0.19 10.80
CA VAL A 178 -14.97 1.35 10.37
C VAL A 178 -15.37 1.81 8.96
N ILE A 179 -15.63 0.85 8.05
CA ILE A 179 -16.11 1.15 6.70
C ILE A 179 -17.49 1.81 6.76
N THR A 180 -18.36 1.32 7.64
CA THR A 180 -19.68 1.91 7.88
C THR A 180 -19.56 3.35 8.40
N ALA A 181 -18.62 3.60 9.33
CA ALA A 181 -18.38 4.94 9.87
C ALA A 181 -17.88 5.93 8.82
N TRP A 182 -16.99 5.49 7.92
CA TRP A 182 -16.35 6.39 6.96
C TRP A 182 -17.16 6.61 5.68
N TYR A 183 -17.92 5.60 5.22
CA TYR A 183 -18.52 5.61 3.89
C TYR A 183 -20.04 5.36 3.86
N ASP A 184 -20.70 5.21 5.02
CA ASP A 184 -22.14 4.92 5.13
C ASP A 184 -22.56 3.65 4.34
N THR A 185 -21.69 2.64 4.37
CA THR A 185 -21.92 1.31 3.76
C THR A 185 -21.17 0.22 4.53
N ASP A 186 -21.71 -0.99 4.61
CA ASP A 186 -21.10 -2.12 5.31
C ASP A 186 -19.83 -2.63 4.60
N SER A 187 -19.68 -2.33 3.33
CA SER A 187 -18.54 -2.78 2.53
C SER A 187 -18.47 -2.04 1.20
N TYR A 188 -17.28 -2.06 0.58
CA TYR A 188 -17.08 -1.63 -0.80
C TYR A 188 -15.95 -2.39 -1.46
N SER A 189 -15.92 -2.36 -2.79
CA SER A 189 -14.83 -2.87 -3.61
C SER A 189 -14.06 -1.73 -4.25
N ASP A 190 -12.74 -1.89 -4.36
CA ASP A 190 -11.88 -1.04 -5.16
C ASP A 190 -11.18 -1.86 -6.24
N TYR A 191 -10.89 -1.24 -7.36
CA TYR A 191 -10.20 -1.90 -8.47
C TYR A 191 -9.38 -0.93 -9.28
N SER A 192 -8.23 -1.39 -9.76
CA SER A 192 -7.38 -0.56 -10.60
C SER A 192 -6.66 -1.34 -11.68
N LEU A 193 -6.25 -0.61 -12.70
CA LEU A 193 -5.35 -1.06 -13.75
C LEU A 193 -4.24 -0.03 -13.93
N ALA A 194 -2.99 -0.48 -13.86
CA ALA A 194 -1.84 0.40 -14.00
C ALA A 194 -0.89 -0.09 -15.10
N LEU A 195 -0.18 0.85 -15.69
CA LEU A 195 0.97 0.62 -16.56
C LEU A 195 2.18 1.29 -15.91
N SER A 196 3.22 0.51 -15.61
CA SER A 196 4.42 0.97 -14.93
C SER A 196 5.65 0.82 -15.82
N LYS A 197 6.46 1.88 -15.90
CA LYS A 197 7.67 1.94 -16.72
C LYS A 197 8.89 2.26 -15.87
N ASP A 198 9.83 1.32 -15.79
CA ASP A 198 11.14 1.54 -15.19
C ASP A 198 12.06 2.29 -16.14
N THR A 199 12.75 3.29 -15.62
CA THR A 199 13.76 4.09 -16.32
C THR A 199 15.03 4.17 -15.47
N GLU A 200 16.12 4.71 -16.03
CA GLU A 200 17.34 4.98 -15.27
C GLU A 200 17.16 6.04 -14.16
N LEU A 201 16.10 6.84 -14.26
CA LEU A 201 15.78 7.94 -13.32
C LEU A 201 14.63 7.57 -12.36
N GLY A 202 14.21 6.33 -12.30
CA GLY A 202 13.09 5.88 -11.46
C GLY A 202 11.94 5.31 -12.28
N THR A 203 10.85 4.99 -11.60
CA THR A 203 9.66 4.39 -12.19
C THR A 203 8.57 5.43 -12.38
N VAL A 204 7.95 5.43 -13.55
CA VAL A 204 6.75 6.23 -13.87
C VAL A 204 5.58 5.29 -14.03
N SER A 205 4.44 5.61 -13.42
CA SER A 205 3.20 4.85 -13.54
C SER A 205 2.03 5.70 -14.00
N PHE A 206 1.12 5.05 -14.72
CA PHE A 206 -0.21 5.58 -15.01
C PHE A 206 -1.24 4.56 -14.55
N THR A 207 -2.15 4.99 -13.67
CA THR A 207 -3.18 4.14 -13.06
C THR A 207 -4.56 4.71 -13.33
N VAL A 208 -5.50 3.81 -13.64
CA VAL A 208 -6.94 4.08 -13.59
C VAL A 208 -7.48 3.28 -12.43
N SER A 209 -8.12 3.96 -11.49
CA SER A 209 -8.70 3.36 -10.28
C SER A 209 -10.13 3.81 -10.10
N ASP A 210 -10.96 2.94 -9.52
CA ASP A 210 -12.34 3.22 -9.24
C ASP A 210 -12.80 2.39 -8.03
N THR A 211 -13.91 2.77 -7.43
CA THR A 211 -14.58 2.03 -6.36
C THR A 211 -16.06 1.81 -6.71
N ASP A 212 -16.74 0.95 -5.97
CA ASP A 212 -18.20 0.85 -6.05
C ASP A 212 -18.92 1.71 -4.99
N LEU A 213 -18.20 2.64 -4.35
CA LEU A 213 -18.77 3.63 -3.43
C LEU A 213 -19.73 4.58 -4.18
N LYS A 214 -20.75 5.04 -3.45
CA LYS A 214 -21.74 5.96 -3.98
C LYS A 214 -21.12 7.31 -4.30
N ASN A 215 -21.35 7.82 -5.53
CA ASN A 215 -20.83 9.10 -6.02
C ASN A 215 -19.30 9.16 -6.12
N ASP A 216 -18.61 8.02 -6.18
CA ASP A 216 -17.22 7.97 -6.59
C ASP A 216 -17.12 7.87 -8.11
N ASP A 217 -16.12 8.51 -8.68
CA ASP A 217 -15.80 8.50 -10.10
C ASP A 217 -14.40 7.95 -10.33
N ALA A 218 -14.18 7.31 -11.48
CA ALA A 218 -12.89 6.78 -11.85
C ALA A 218 -11.78 7.84 -11.82
N LYS A 219 -10.67 7.51 -11.15
CA LYS A 219 -9.51 8.38 -10.95
C LYS A 219 -8.38 8.00 -11.89
N PHE A 220 -7.69 9.02 -12.42
CA PHE A 220 -6.55 8.87 -13.33
C PHE A 220 -5.33 9.42 -12.63
N ILE A 221 -4.39 8.53 -12.29
CA ILE A 221 -3.25 8.86 -11.44
C ILE A 221 -1.94 8.73 -12.24
N LEU A 222 -1.09 9.73 -12.14
CA LEU A 222 0.31 9.69 -12.54
C LEU A 222 1.19 9.57 -11.31
N GLY A 223 2.04 8.54 -11.28
CA GLY A 223 2.99 8.30 -10.21
C GLY A 223 4.43 8.37 -10.70
N TYR A 224 5.31 8.80 -9.83
CA TYR A 224 6.76 8.72 -10.00
C TYR A 224 7.40 8.27 -8.70
N ASN A 225 8.35 7.33 -8.77
CA ASN A 225 9.14 6.89 -7.63
C ASN A 225 10.61 6.69 -8.02
N TYR A 226 11.49 7.08 -7.11
CA TYR A 226 12.93 6.84 -7.21
C TYR A 226 13.44 6.20 -5.93
N SER A 227 14.09 5.03 -6.04
CA SER A 227 14.67 4.30 -4.93
C SER A 227 16.19 4.24 -5.06
N PHE A 228 16.90 4.31 -3.92
CA PHE A 228 18.35 4.26 -3.86
C PHE A 228 18.83 3.56 -2.59
N SER A 229 19.96 2.85 -2.69
CA SER A 229 20.60 2.20 -1.56
C SER A 229 21.37 3.21 -0.72
N LEU A 230 21.33 3.05 0.62
CA LEU A 230 22.07 3.84 1.60
C LEU A 230 23.35 3.15 2.05
#